data_d37d7b5a5920b371149fe58e4c8b7662
#
_entry.id   d37d7b5a5920b371149fe58e4c8b7662
#
_cell.length_a   1.000
_cell.length_b   1.000
_cell.length_c   1.000
_cell.angle_alpha   90.00
_cell.angle_beta   90.00
_cell.angle_gamma   90.00
#
_symmetry.space_group_name_H-M   'P 1'
#
loop_
_entity.id
_entity.type
_entity.pdbx_description
1 polymer ?
#
loop_
_entity_poly.entity_id
_entity_poly.type
_entity_poly.pdbx_seq_one_letter_code
_entity_poly.pdbx_strand_id
1 'polypeptide(L)'
;IVLPSMTGCDRDARPPSGVAAPADRYLKPDTEEISGEVPQDATLAGLLRDHLPADRAEMAVRVIARGFDPRKLRAHQRFTLTRTCDGWLRALRYEIDADTYLKVAPTSPLTPADLKADVIAYARQQTLAVTAGAINKDTPSLFESMDKAGESADLSVELAAVFAGEIDFNSELQPGDQFRLAFEKIIRENGTVSYGSILAAEFHNDGRHLKAFRFVALDGKVGYYDENGRSLKRFFLKSPLKFEPRITSRFSYSRKHPVLNVRRAHLGVDYAAPVGASVVAVSPGTVIRAGFSGDAGRLVAVRHTSGYESVYLHLSSIAVRVGQRISQ
;
A
#
# COMPACT_ATOMS: atom_id res chain seq x y z
N ILE A 1 25.03 3.61 15.79
CA ILE A 1 25.04 4.51 16.97
C ILE A 1 25.58 5.83 16.45
N VAL A 2 24.70 6.76 16.08
CA VAL A 2 25.07 8.14 15.71
C VAL A 2 24.76 8.99 16.93
N LEU A 3 25.81 9.53 17.53
CA LEU A 3 25.69 10.48 18.62
C LEU A 3 25.14 11.81 18.06
N PRO A 4 24.16 12.44 18.71
CA PRO A 4 23.75 13.79 18.36
C PRO A 4 24.84 14.75 18.78
N SER A 5 25.29 15.61 17.87
CA SER A 5 26.14 16.76 18.20
C SER A 5 25.31 17.74 19.02
N MET A 6 25.49 17.74 20.33
CA MET A 6 24.97 18.79 21.22
C MET A 6 25.83 20.05 21.00
N THR A 7 25.35 21.00 20.22
CA THR A 7 25.80 22.38 20.31
C THR A 7 24.98 23.06 21.39
N GLY A 8 25.58 23.15 22.59
CA GLY A 8 24.99 23.82 23.74
C GLY A 8 24.70 25.29 23.44
N CYS A 9 23.53 25.76 23.84
CA CYS A 9 23.23 27.18 23.92
C CYS A 9 24.08 27.83 25.00
N ASP A 10 25.21 28.45 24.63
CA ASP A 10 26.02 29.24 25.55
C ASP A 10 25.37 30.61 25.76
N ARG A 11 24.85 30.85 26.98
CA ARG A 11 24.06 32.05 27.32
C ARG A 11 24.91 33.29 27.66
N ASP A 12 26.25 33.21 27.72
CA ASP A 12 27.07 34.26 28.33
C ASP A 12 28.05 35.01 27.40
N ALA A 13 27.88 34.91 26.06
CA ALA A 13 28.70 35.72 25.17
C ALA A 13 28.19 37.18 25.14
N ARG A 14 28.70 38.03 26.04
CA ARG A 14 28.56 39.48 25.89
C ARG A 14 29.39 39.97 24.70
N PRO A 15 28.79 40.74 23.80
CA PRO A 15 29.57 41.32 22.71
C PRO A 15 30.59 42.33 23.24
N PRO A 16 31.80 42.42 22.64
CA PRO A 16 32.80 43.40 23.05
C PRO A 16 32.28 44.82 22.86
N SER A 17 32.34 45.61 23.93
CA SER A 17 31.97 47.03 23.92
C SER A 17 32.86 47.82 22.97
N GLY A 18 32.34 48.38 21.91
CA GLY A 18 33.01 49.35 21.09
C GLY A 18 32.75 49.37 19.58
N VAL A 19 31.96 48.47 19.04
CA VAL A 19 31.56 48.53 17.62
C VAL A 19 30.04 48.62 17.58
N ALA A 20 29.51 49.76 17.11
CA ALA A 20 28.06 49.89 16.83
C ALA A 20 27.69 48.83 15.79
N ALA A 21 26.96 47.82 16.18
CA ALA A 21 26.41 46.84 15.24
C ALA A 21 25.47 47.61 14.27
N PRO A 22 25.53 47.37 12.94
CA PRO A 22 24.57 47.96 12.04
C PRO A 22 23.15 47.58 12.46
N ALA A 23 22.31 48.62 12.63
CA ALA A 23 21.00 48.54 13.31
C ALA A 23 19.98 47.57 12.69
N ASP A 24 20.24 46.99 11.54
CA ASP A 24 19.24 46.20 10.75
C ASP A 24 19.75 44.82 10.35
N ARG A 25 20.72 44.23 11.01
CA ARG A 25 21.18 42.90 10.66
C ARG A 25 20.36 41.84 11.43
N TYR A 26 19.42 41.23 10.73
CA TYR A 26 18.72 40.04 11.23
C TYR A 26 19.74 38.91 11.45
N LEU A 27 19.94 38.52 12.72
CA LEU A 27 20.68 37.33 13.07
C LEU A 27 19.70 36.14 13.11
N LYS A 28 19.97 35.11 12.30
CA LYS A 28 19.20 33.89 12.32
C LYS A 28 19.28 33.30 13.75
N PRO A 29 18.16 33.10 14.44
CA PRO A 29 18.21 32.55 15.79
C PRO A 29 18.71 31.10 15.74
N ASP A 30 19.40 30.68 16.80
CA ASP A 30 19.78 29.29 16.98
C ASP A 30 18.54 28.42 17.07
N THR A 31 18.59 27.30 16.33
CA THR A 31 17.46 26.41 16.19
C THR A 31 17.88 24.97 16.49
N GLU A 32 16.96 24.23 17.09
CA GLU A 32 17.05 22.80 17.33
C GLU A 32 16.05 22.08 16.42
N GLU A 33 16.50 21.00 15.78
CA GLU A 33 15.65 20.14 14.96
C GLU A 33 15.43 18.81 15.69
N ILE A 34 14.17 18.41 15.80
CA ILE A 34 13.70 17.21 16.45
C ILE A 34 12.96 16.39 15.40
N SER A 35 13.42 15.17 15.15
CA SER A 35 12.79 14.22 14.24
C SER A 35 12.37 12.97 14.98
N GLY A 36 11.20 12.43 14.65
CA GLY A 36 10.67 11.23 15.28
C GLY A 36 9.44 10.68 14.58
N GLU A 37 8.85 9.70 15.22
CA GLU A 37 7.56 9.14 14.83
C GLU A 37 6.51 9.49 15.89
N VAL A 38 5.28 9.71 15.45
CA VAL A 38 4.14 9.97 16.34
C VAL A 38 3.90 8.74 17.22
N PRO A 39 3.93 8.89 18.57
CA PRO A 39 3.66 7.77 19.46
C PRO A 39 2.24 7.21 19.29
N GLN A 40 2.06 5.95 19.69
CA GLN A 40 0.72 5.35 19.78
C GLN A 40 -0.12 6.14 20.77
N ASP A 41 -1.38 6.41 20.45
CA ASP A 41 -2.31 7.20 21.27
C ASP A 41 -1.96 8.68 21.47
N ALA A 42 -0.94 9.21 20.77
CA ALA A 42 -0.60 10.61 20.85
C ALA A 42 -1.67 11.51 20.21
N THR A 43 -1.93 12.62 20.85
CA THR A 43 -2.71 13.72 20.26
C THR A 43 -1.76 14.78 19.70
N LEU A 44 -2.22 15.56 18.71
CA LEU A 44 -1.42 16.69 18.20
C LEU A 44 -1.00 17.66 19.32
N ALA A 45 -1.90 17.93 20.27
CA ALA A 45 -1.62 18.80 21.40
C ALA A 45 -0.56 18.19 22.34
N GLY A 46 -0.63 16.89 22.61
CA GLY A 46 0.39 16.16 23.39
C GLY A 46 1.74 16.22 22.70
N LEU A 47 1.80 15.80 21.43
CA LEU A 47 3.03 15.80 20.65
C LEU A 47 3.72 17.18 20.64
N LEU A 48 2.96 18.26 20.48
CA LEU A 48 3.54 19.60 20.47
C LEU A 48 3.97 20.08 21.86
N ARG A 49 3.25 19.72 22.92
CA ARG A 49 3.61 20.06 24.32
C ARG A 49 4.87 19.35 24.79
N ASP A 50 5.19 18.19 24.25
CA ASP A 50 6.44 17.48 24.55
C ASP A 50 7.68 18.23 24.04
N HIS A 51 7.50 19.15 23.08
CA HIS A 51 8.58 19.84 22.40
C HIS A 51 8.52 21.38 22.49
N LEU A 52 7.39 21.96 22.81
CA LEU A 52 7.16 23.41 22.87
C LEU A 52 6.57 23.83 24.22
N PRO A 53 6.81 25.06 24.70
CA PRO A 53 6.06 25.65 25.79
C PRO A 53 4.55 25.57 25.57
N ALA A 54 3.79 25.39 26.64
CA ALA A 54 2.35 25.09 26.58
C ALA A 54 1.54 26.13 25.79
N ASP A 55 1.81 27.42 25.99
CA ASP A 55 1.17 28.55 25.30
C ASP A 55 1.41 28.51 23.78
N ARG A 56 2.65 28.17 23.38
CA ARG A 56 3.06 28.09 21.97
C ARG A 56 2.55 26.83 21.31
N ALA A 57 2.51 25.71 22.02
CA ALA A 57 1.89 24.48 21.55
C ALA A 57 0.38 24.69 21.27
N GLU A 58 -0.35 25.35 22.17
CA GLU A 58 -1.76 25.66 21.97
C GLU A 58 -2.03 26.60 20.80
N MET A 59 -1.14 27.58 20.62
CA MET A 59 -1.22 28.47 19.45
C MET A 59 -1.01 27.68 18.15
N ALA A 60 0.00 26.82 18.09
CA ALA A 60 0.25 25.99 16.91
C ALA A 60 -0.92 25.05 16.62
N VAL A 61 -1.49 24.38 17.65
CA VAL A 61 -2.68 23.53 17.49
C VAL A 61 -3.83 24.29 16.88
N ARG A 62 -4.12 25.51 17.35
CA ARG A 62 -5.21 26.35 16.82
C ARG A 62 -5.01 26.71 15.34
N VAL A 63 -3.77 26.98 14.94
CA VAL A 63 -3.46 27.28 13.54
C VAL A 63 -3.58 26.03 12.68
N ILE A 64 -3.03 24.91 13.14
CA ILE A 64 -3.09 23.63 12.43
C ILE A 64 -4.54 23.19 12.21
N ALA A 65 -5.38 23.31 13.25
CA ALA A 65 -6.79 22.89 13.18
C ALA A 65 -7.64 23.64 12.13
N ARG A 66 -7.15 24.74 11.58
CA ARG A 66 -7.83 25.46 10.48
C ARG A 66 -7.64 24.78 9.12
N GLY A 67 -6.53 24.07 8.92
CA GLY A 67 -6.17 23.44 7.64
C GLY A 67 -6.04 21.92 7.68
N PHE A 68 -5.88 21.33 8.87
CA PHE A 68 -5.71 19.91 9.08
C PHE A 68 -6.53 19.47 10.31
N ASP A 69 -7.36 18.44 10.17
CA ASP A 69 -8.11 17.87 11.30
C ASP A 69 -7.17 17.13 12.25
N PRO A 70 -6.95 17.61 13.50
CA PRO A 70 -6.04 16.97 14.46
C PRO A 70 -6.37 15.52 14.79
N ARG A 71 -7.64 15.08 14.59
CA ARG A 71 -8.07 13.69 14.80
C ARG A 71 -7.55 12.73 13.72
N LYS A 72 -7.01 13.26 12.63
CA LYS A 72 -6.37 12.49 11.56
C LYS A 72 -4.88 12.24 11.81
N LEU A 73 -4.34 12.68 12.95
CA LEU A 73 -2.99 12.31 13.36
C LEU A 73 -2.91 10.79 13.49
N ARG A 74 -1.90 10.17 12.89
CA ARG A 74 -1.70 8.71 12.90
C ARG A 74 -0.42 8.36 13.63
N ALA A 75 -0.46 7.33 14.46
CA ALA A 75 0.71 6.75 15.07
C ALA A 75 1.72 6.27 14.02
N HIS A 76 3.00 6.24 14.36
CA HIS A 76 4.13 5.80 13.52
C HIS A 76 4.38 6.64 12.27
N GLN A 77 3.63 7.72 12.04
CA GLN A 77 3.95 8.68 10.99
C GLN A 77 5.11 9.57 11.43
N ARG A 78 6.00 9.87 10.47
CA ARG A 78 7.19 10.69 10.75
C ARG A 78 6.83 12.15 10.89
N PHE A 79 7.55 12.83 11.79
CA PHE A 79 7.51 14.28 11.89
C PHE A 79 8.92 14.85 12.09
N THR A 80 9.11 16.09 11.66
CA THR A 80 10.28 16.90 11.96
C THR A 80 9.81 18.25 12.48
N LEU A 81 10.29 18.64 13.65
CA LEU A 81 9.96 19.90 14.31
C LEU A 81 11.24 20.70 14.51
N THR A 82 11.25 21.93 14.03
CA THR A 82 12.35 22.89 14.28
C THR A 82 11.84 23.98 15.19
N ARG A 83 12.54 24.22 16.29
CA ARG A 83 12.24 25.29 17.25
C ARG A 83 13.46 26.16 17.52
N THR A 84 13.25 27.37 17.99
CA THR A 84 14.31 28.20 18.56
C THR A 84 14.63 27.76 19.97
N CYS A 85 15.81 28.13 20.50
CA CYS A 85 16.20 27.82 21.88
C CYS A 85 15.23 28.43 22.93
N ASP A 86 14.56 29.53 22.62
CA ASP A 86 13.50 30.13 23.43
C ASP A 86 12.10 29.52 23.16
N GLY A 87 12.02 28.46 22.37
CA GLY A 87 10.84 27.61 22.18
C GLY A 87 9.84 28.08 21.14
N TRP A 88 10.16 28.99 20.22
CA TRP A 88 9.28 29.32 19.11
C TRP A 88 9.36 28.26 18.01
N LEU A 89 8.19 27.83 17.52
CA LEU A 89 8.12 26.94 16.36
C LEU A 89 8.62 27.66 15.10
N ARG A 90 9.60 27.08 14.43
CA ARG A 90 10.13 27.56 13.14
C ARG A 90 9.68 26.74 11.97
N ALA A 91 9.54 25.44 12.17
CA ALA A 91 8.96 24.54 11.18
C ALA A 91 8.37 23.31 11.87
N LEU A 92 7.27 22.82 11.36
CA LEU A 92 6.79 21.48 11.61
C LEU A 92 6.44 20.86 10.26
N ARG A 93 6.97 19.68 10.04
CA ARG A 93 6.60 18.80 8.93
C ARG A 93 6.08 17.50 9.54
N TYR A 94 4.88 17.11 9.17
CA TYR A 94 4.25 15.86 9.58
C TYR A 94 3.80 15.12 8.32
N GLU A 95 4.25 13.89 8.14
CA GLU A 95 3.91 13.03 7.01
C GLU A 95 2.48 12.50 7.20
N ILE A 96 1.53 12.99 6.39
CA ILE A 96 0.13 12.57 6.48
C ILE A 96 -0.04 11.21 5.83
N ASP A 97 0.49 11.06 4.62
CA ASP A 97 0.50 9.83 3.82
C ASP A 97 1.65 9.87 2.79
N ALA A 98 1.63 8.92 1.86
CA ALA A 98 2.66 8.87 0.82
C ALA A 98 2.63 10.08 -0.13
N ASP A 99 1.48 10.74 -0.27
CA ASP A 99 1.25 11.80 -1.24
C ASP A 99 1.31 13.21 -0.65
N THR A 100 1.11 13.35 0.68
CA THR A 100 0.91 14.66 1.32
C THR A 100 1.60 14.77 2.68
N TYR A 101 2.02 15.97 3.00
CA TYR A 101 2.53 16.33 4.32
C TYR A 101 1.94 17.65 4.81
N LEU A 102 1.83 17.78 6.13
CA LEU A 102 1.49 19.05 6.79
C LEU A 102 2.78 19.84 6.98
N LYS A 103 2.77 21.10 6.53
CA LYS A 103 3.82 22.08 6.78
C LYS A 103 3.27 23.19 7.63
N VAL A 104 3.93 23.47 8.76
CA VAL A 104 3.64 24.62 9.61
C VAL A 104 4.90 25.46 9.74
N ALA A 105 4.82 26.73 9.47
CA ALA A 105 5.93 27.66 9.60
C ALA A 105 5.42 29.08 9.86
N PRO A 106 6.25 29.97 10.44
CA PRO A 106 5.96 31.40 10.51
C PRO A 106 5.80 32.00 9.11
N THR A 107 4.88 32.94 8.96
CA THR A 107 4.70 33.68 7.70
C THR A 107 5.90 34.60 7.42
N SER A 108 6.57 35.04 8.47
CA SER A 108 7.81 35.84 8.41
C SER A 108 8.80 35.39 9.48
N PRO A 109 10.10 35.42 9.20
CA PRO A 109 11.12 35.19 10.22
C PRO A 109 11.06 36.17 11.41
N LEU A 110 10.52 37.36 11.21
CA LEU A 110 10.40 38.41 12.22
C LEU A 110 9.15 38.27 13.11
N THR A 111 8.16 37.49 12.68
CA THR A 111 6.91 37.26 13.41
C THR A 111 6.71 35.78 13.71
N PRO A 112 7.46 35.21 14.67
CA PRO A 112 7.41 33.77 14.96
C PRO A 112 6.05 33.30 15.48
N ALA A 113 5.23 34.20 16.01
CA ALA A 113 3.87 33.92 16.46
C ALA A 113 2.85 33.79 15.32
N ASP A 114 3.13 34.37 14.15
CA ASP A 114 2.22 34.35 12.99
C ASP A 114 2.47 33.09 12.14
N LEU A 115 1.91 31.97 12.60
CA LEU A 115 2.07 30.66 11.95
C LEU A 115 1.06 30.47 10.84
N LYS A 116 1.47 29.77 9.79
CA LYS A 116 0.64 29.23 8.71
C LYS A 116 0.78 27.72 8.67
N ALA A 117 -0.33 27.02 8.47
CA ALA A 117 -0.41 25.57 8.30
C ALA A 117 -1.01 25.24 6.94
N ASP A 118 -0.26 24.53 6.12
CA ASP A 118 -0.67 24.10 4.79
C ASP A 118 -0.48 22.59 4.64
N VAL A 119 -1.45 21.91 4.03
CA VAL A 119 -1.27 20.54 3.54
C VAL A 119 -0.72 20.63 2.13
N ILE A 120 0.48 20.08 1.94
CA ILE A 120 1.23 20.17 0.69
C ILE A 120 1.33 18.78 0.07
N ALA A 121 1.02 18.70 -1.22
CA ALA A 121 1.27 17.48 -2.00
C ALA A 121 2.76 17.42 -2.40
N TYR A 122 3.34 16.22 -2.30
CA TYR A 122 4.68 16.00 -2.83
C TYR A 122 4.72 16.18 -4.35
N ALA A 123 5.75 16.81 -4.83
CA ALA A 123 6.06 16.76 -6.26
C ALA A 123 6.26 15.30 -6.65
N ARG A 124 5.60 14.90 -7.73
CA ARG A 124 5.65 13.54 -8.25
C ARG A 124 6.10 13.54 -9.70
N GLN A 125 6.96 12.59 -10.03
CA GLN A 125 7.36 12.31 -11.39
C GLN A 125 6.80 10.95 -11.80
N GLN A 126 6.03 10.92 -12.88
CA GLN A 126 5.54 9.68 -13.48
C GLN A 126 6.46 9.35 -14.67
N THR A 127 6.98 8.14 -14.68
CA THR A 127 7.89 7.64 -15.71
C THR A 127 7.43 6.27 -16.20
N LEU A 128 7.76 5.94 -17.44
CA LEU A 128 7.68 4.58 -17.94
C LEU A 128 8.91 3.81 -17.47
N ALA A 129 8.67 2.69 -16.82
CA ALA A 129 9.73 1.79 -16.35
C ALA A 129 9.55 0.40 -16.96
N VAL A 130 10.64 -0.34 -17.06
CA VAL A 130 10.65 -1.75 -17.50
C VAL A 130 11.42 -2.55 -16.48
N THR A 131 10.86 -3.68 -16.07
CA THR A 131 11.55 -4.65 -15.22
C THR A 131 11.39 -6.06 -15.76
N ALA A 132 12.27 -6.96 -15.35
CA ALA A 132 12.27 -8.36 -15.70
C ALA A 132 12.80 -9.21 -14.54
N GLY A 133 12.34 -10.44 -14.45
CA GLY A 133 12.79 -11.39 -13.45
C GLY A 133 12.58 -12.82 -13.89
N ALA A 134 13.11 -13.75 -13.08
CA ALA A 134 13.01 -15.19 -13.32
C ALA A 134 12.73 -15.93 -12.03
N ILE A 135 11.91 -16.96 -12.12
CA ILE A 135 11.68 -17.92 -11.02
C ILE A 135 12.81 -18.95 -11.05
N ASN A 136 13.50 -19.08 -9.93
CA ASN A 136 14.61 -20.01 -9.79
C ASN A 136 14.79 -20.41 -8.30
N LYS A 137 15.88 -21.09 -7.97
CA LYS A 137 16.14 -21.55 -6.58
C LYS A 137 16.33 -20.39 -5.59
N ASP A 138 16.90 -19.26 -6.04
CA ASP A 138 17.17 -18.09 -5.22
C ASP A 138 15.95 -17.14 -5.14
N THR A 139 15.04 -17.25 -6.08
CA THR A 139 13.80 -16.47 -6.20
C THR A 139 12.65 -17.41 -6.58
N PRO A 140 12.20 -18.27 -5.64
CA PRO A 140 11.22 -19.33 -5.92
C PRO A 140 9.79 -18.81 -6.14
N SER A 141 9.53 -17.54 -5.84
CA SER A 141 8.21 -16.89 -6.02
C SER A 141 8.29 -15.64 -6.91
N LEU A 142 7.14 -15.22 -7.41
CA LEU A 142 7.01 -13.96 -8.15
C LEU A 142 7.42 -12.76 -7.27
N PHE A 143 7.06 -12.79 -5.98
CA PHE A 143 7.38 -11.72 -5.03
C PHE A 143 8.89 -11.56 -4.84
N GLU A 144 9.61 -12.66 -4.57
CA GLU A 144 11.06 -12.63 -4.38
C GLU A 144 11.79 -12.24 -5.66
N SER A 145 11.30 -12.69 -6.82
CA SER A 145 11.86 -12.31 -8.11
C SER A 145 11.66 -10.83 -8.42
N MET A 146 10.51 -10.27 -8.04
CA MET A 146 10.21 -8.84 -8.21
C MET A 146 11.03 -7.98 -7.25
N ASP A 147 11.16 -8.39 -5.98
CA ASP A 147 11.99 -7.72 -4.97
C ASP A 147 13.46 -7.69 -5.40
N LYS A 148 13.99 -8.81 -5.90
CA LYS A 148 15.36 -8.88 -6.46
C LYS A 148 15.53 -7.95 -7.66
N ALA A 149 14.48 -7.71 -8.43
CA ALA A 149 14.48 -6.75 -9.53
C ALA A 149 14.38 -5.28 -9.06
N GLY A 150 14.28 -5.02 -7.75
CA GLY A 150 14.20 -3.69 -7.14
C GLY A 150 12.82 -3.07 -7.17
N GLU A 151 11.78 -3.89 -7.34
CA GLU A 151 10.39 -3.44 -7.36
C GLU A 151 9.59 -4.04 -6.18
N SER A 152 8.47 -3.43 -5.81
CA SER A 152 7.73 -3.86 -4.62
C SER A 152 6.75 -5.00 -4.90
N ALA A 153 6.27 -5.63 -3.82
CA ALA A 153 5.25 -6.66 -3.84
C ALA A 153 3.95 -6.22 -4.53
N ASP A 154 3.60 -4.93 -4.48
CA ASP A 154 2.40 -4.41 -5.14
C ASP A 154 2.41 -4.66 -6.64
N LEU A 155 3.58 -4.48 -7.29
CA LEU A 155 3.72 -4.73 -8.72
C LEU A 155 3.59 -6.23 -9.06
N SER A 156 4.02 -7.12 -8.14
CA SER A 156 3.80 -8.56 -8.27
C SER A 156 2.31 -8.92 -8.27
N VAL A 157 1.54 -8.31 -7.36
CA VAL A 157 0.08 -8.51 -7.28
C VAL A 157 -0.60 -8.04 -8.56
N GLU A 158 -0.21 -6.88 -9.07
CA GLU A 158 -0.76 -6.35 -10.33
C GLU A 158 -0.41 -7.25 -11.54
N LEU A 159 0.84 -7.73 -11.63
CA LEU A 159 1.25 -8.66 -12.69
C LEU A 159 0.49 -9.99 -12.60
N ALA A 160 0.34 -10.53 -11.39
CA ALA A 160 -0.46 -11.74 -11.19
C ALA A 160 -1.93 -11.53 -11.58
N ALA A 161 -2.51 -10.36 -11.31
CA ALA A 161 -3.87 -10.02 -11.72
C ALA A 161 -4.03 -9.94 -13.24
N VAL A 162 -3.03 -9.46 -13.97
CA VAL A 162 -3.02 -9.42 -15.46
C VAL A 162 -3.16 -10.82 -16.06
N PHE A 163 -2.42 -11.79 -15.50
CA PHE A 163 -2.39 -13.15 -16.03
C PHE A 163 -3.25 -14.16 -15.24
N ALA A 164 -4.06 -13.71 -14.27
CA ALA A 164 -4.85 -14.59 -13.40
C ALA A 164 -5.81 -15.55 -14.15
N GLY A 165 -6.19 -15.22 -15.37
CA GLY A 165 -6.96 -16.11 -16.24
C GLY A 165 -6.13 -17.20 -16.94
N GLU A 166 -4.80 -17.01 -17.05
CA GLU A 166 -3.89 -17.87 -17.81
C GLU A 166 -2.98 -18.71 -16.89
N ILE A 167 -2.59 -18.17 -15.74
CA ILE A 167 -1.64 -18.78 -14.80
C ILE A 167 -2.26 -18.81 -13.41
N ASP A 168 -2.23 -19.96 -12.77
CA ASP A 168 -2.38 -20.04 -11.32
C ASP A 168 -1.01 -19.86 -10.67
N PHE A 169 -0.71 -18.63 -10.24
CA PHE A 169 0.56 -18.26 -9.61
C PHE A 169 0.86 -19.04 -8.32
N ASN A 170 -0.14 -19.72 -7.77
CA ASN A 170 0.01 -20.51 -6.55
C ASN A 170 0.49 -21.94 -6.80
N SER A 171 0.30 -22.46 -8.01
CA SER A 171 0.55 -23.87 -8.27
C SER A 171 1.25 -24.15 -9.59
N GLU A 172 1.34 -23.17 -10.50
CA GLU A 172 1.89 -23.36 -11.85
C GLU A 172 3.24 -22.69 -12.06
N LEU A 173 3.77 -21.91 -11.11
CA LEU A 173 5.12 -21.37 -11.21
C LEU A 173 6.17 -22.44 -11.06
N GLN A 174 7.17 -22.42 -11.94
CA GLN A 174 8.26 -23.38 -11.98
C GLN A 174 9.61 -22.68 -12.14
N PRO A 175 10.70 -23.28 -11.62
CA PRO A 175 12.05 -22.82 -11.93
C PRO A 175 12.28 -22.79 -13.43
N GLY A 176 12.72 -21.64 -13.95
CA GLY A 176 12.89 -21.37 -15.37
C GLY A 176 11.82 -20.44 -15.96
N ASP A 177 10.71 -20.23 -15.26
CA ASP A 177 9.73 -19.22 -15.64
C ASP A 177 10.33 -17.82 -15.59
N GLN A 178 9.90 -16.93 -16.49
CA GLN A 178 10.43 -15.59 -16.64
C GLN A 178 9.29 -14.60 -16.90
N PHE A 179 9.50 -13.38 -16.45
CA PHE A 179 8.59 -12.28 -16.77
C PHE A 179 9.34 -11.03 -17.20
N ARG A 180 8.67 -10.20 -17.96
CA ARG A 180 9.07 -8.83 -18.31
C ARG A 180 7.82 -7.98 -18.37
N LEU A 181 7.88 -6.76 -17.84
CA LEU A 181 6.76 -5.83 -17.91
C LEU A 181 7.21 -4.39 -18.08
N ALA A 182 6.38 -3.62 -18.78
CA ALA A 182 6.46 -2.16 -18.89
C ALA A 182 5.28 -1.56 -18.13
N PHE A 183 5.56 -0.60 -17.25
CA PHE A 183 4.59 -0.05 -16.32
C PHE A 183 4.87 1.41 -16.00
N GLU A 184 3.89 2.10 -15.47
CA GLU A 184 4.01 3.45 -14.96
C GLU A 184 4.57 3.40 -13.53
N LYS A 185 5.68 4.10 -13.30
CA LYS A 185 6.33 4.27 -12.00
C LYS A 185 6.20 5.71 -11.54
N ILE A 186 5.68 5.90 -10.35
CA ILE A 186 5.47 7.22 -9.75
C ILE A 186 6.47 7.37 -8.61
N ILE A 187 7.41 8.29 -8.77
CA ILE A 187 8.43 8.61 -7.76
C ILE A 187 8.09 9.97 -7.18
N ARG A 188 8.01 10.05 -5.86
CA ARG A 188 7.73 11.30 -5.14
C ARG A 188 9.01 11.92 -4.62
N GLU A 189 8.96 13.22 -4.38
CA GLU A 189 10.07 14.00 -3.82
C GLU A 189 10.63 13.43 -2.51
N ASN A 190 9.78 12.79 -1.69
CA ASN A 190 10.18 12.12 -0.45
C ASN A 190 10.83 10.74 -0.67
N GLY A 191 11.05 10.33 -1.91
CA GLY A 191 11.64 9.03 -2.27
C GLY A 191 10.64 7.86 -2.28
N THR A 192 9.36 8.09 -1.92
CA THR A 192 8.37 7.02 -1.99
C THR A 192 8.03 6.68 -3.44
N VAL A 193 7.89 5.39 -3.71
CA VAL A 193 7.53 4.85 -5.02
C VAL A 193 6.14 4.24 -4.96
N SER A 194 5.36 4.44 -6.00
CA SER A 194 4.13 3.69 -6.25
C SER A 194 4.01 3.38 -7.75
N TYR A 195 3.07 2.51 -8.08
CA TYR A 195 2.91 2.02 -9.44
C TYR A 195 1.57 2.49 -9.99
N GLY A 196 1.59 2.86 -11.27
CA GLY A 196 0.40 3.05 -12.07
C GLY A 196 0.02 1.76 -12.80
N SER A 197 -0.46 1.89 -14.03
CA SER A 197 -0.89 0.74 -14.83
C SER A 197 0.31 -0.04 -15.38
N ILE A 198 0.22 -1.36 -15.43
CA ILE A 198 1.04 -2.18 -16.32
C ILE A 198 0.53 -1.92 -17.74
N LEU A 199 1.42 -1.50 -18.64
CA LEU A 199 1.06 -1.18 -20.03
C LEU A 199 1.21 -2.38 -20.96
N ALA A 200 2.27 -3.16 -20.73
CA ALA A 200 2.51 -4.42 -21.43
C ALA A 200 3.25 -5.39 -20.49
N ALA A 201 3.01 -6.66 -20.64
CA ALA A 201 3.72 -7.70 -19.91
C ALA A 201 3.91 -8.95 -20.77
N GLU A 202 4.99 -9.66 -20.51
CA GLU A 202 5.26 -11.02 -21.04
C GLU A 202 5.47 -11.94 -19.85
N PHE A 203 5.01 -13.17 -19.98
CA PHE A 203 5.27 -14.23 -19.01
C PHE A 203 5.54 -15.55 -19.76
N HIS A 204 6.72 -16.12 -19.51
CA HIS A 204 7.07 -17.46 -19.94
C HIS A 204 6.78 -18.41 -18.78
N ASN A 205 5.84 -19.32 -18.96
CA ASN A 205 5.43 -20.28 -17.94
C ASN A 205 5.24 -21.66 -18.58
N ASP A 206 6.02 -22.63 -18.13
CA ASP A 206 5.94 -24.02 -18.61
C ASP A 206 5.95 -24.13 -20.14
N GLY A 207 6.89 -23.45 -20.81
CA GLY A 207 7.01 -23.42 -22.26
C GLY A 207 5.96 -22.57 -22.99
N ARG A 208 4.98 -22.00 -22.30
CA ARG A 208 4.00 -21.05 -22.86
C ARG A 208 4.56 -19.65 -22.84
N HIS A 209 4.41 -18.92 -23.93
CA HIS A 209 4.75 -17.50 -24.01
C HIS A 209 3.47 -16.68 -24.03
N LEU A 210 3.16 -16.07 -22.91
CA LEU A 210 1.96 -15.25 -22.71
C LEU A 210 2.33 -13.77 -22.83
N LYS A 211 1.52 -13.01 -23.55
CA LYS A 211 1.66 -11.56 -23.69
C LYS A 211 0.38 -10.86 -23.29
N ALA A 212 0.55 -9.70 -22.69
CA ALA A 212 -0.54 -8.86 -22.23
C ALA A 212 -0.31 -7.42 -22.65
N PHE A 213 -1.30 -6.80 -23.28
CA PHE A 213 -1.30 -5.40 -23.66
C PHE A 213 -2.52 -4.72 -23.04
N ARG A 214 -2.27 -3.62 -22.33
CA ARG A 214 -3.34 -2.80 -21.78
C ARG A 214 -4.03 -2.02 -22.87
N PHE A 215 -5.35 -2.13 -22.95
CA PHE A 215 -6.16 -1.38 -23.88
C PHE A 215 -7.32 -0.69 -23.17
N VAL A 216 -7.63 0.52 -23.59
CA VAL A 216 -8.80 1.28 -23.11
C VAL A 216 -9.81 1.32 -24.24
N ALA A 217 -10.93 0.66 -24.03
CA ALA A 217 -12.01 0.61 -25.03
C ALA A 217 -12.71 1.99 -25.16
N LEU A 218 -13.47 2.17 -26.24
CA LEU A 218 -14.20 3.43 -26.49
C LEU A 218 -15.22 3.77 -25.41
N ASP A 219 -15.72 2.79 -24.68
CA ASP A 219 -16.61 2.97 -23.52
C ASP A 219 -15.84 3.24 -22.21
N GLY A 220 -14.53 3.45 -22.28
CA GLY A 220 -13.65 3.73 -21.14
C GLY A 220 -13.25 2.50 -20.32
N LYS A 221 -13.72 1.30 -20.67
CA LYS A 221 -13.32 0.08 -19.97
C LYS A 221 -11.88 -0.28 -20.29
N VAL A 222 -11.12 -0.58 -19.25
CA VAL A 222 -9.74 -1.06 -19.34
C VAL A 222 -9.73 -2.58 -19.34
N GLY A 223 -8.93 -3.17 -20.22
CA GLY A 223 -8.70 -4.61 -20.28
C GLY A 223 -7.29 -4.93 -20.73
N TYR A 224 -6.89 -6.20 -20.51
CA TYR A 224 -5.66 -6.75 -21.05
C TYR A 224 -5.99 -7.76 -22.15
N TYR A 225 -5.22 -7.71 -23.22
CA TYR A 225 -5.44 -8.50 -24.43
C TYR A 225 -4.11 -9.11 -24.90
N ASP A 226 -4.17 -10.28 -25.52
CA ASP A 226 -3.03 -10.90 -26.18
C ASP A 226 -2.66 -10.17 -27.50
N GLU A 227 -1.62 -10.63 -28.18
CA GLU A 227 -1.16 -10.08 -29.47
C GLU A 227 -2.18 -10.26 -30.62
N ASN A 228 -3.20 -11.09 -30.43
CA ASN A 228 -4.28 -11.31 -31.39
C ASN A 228 -5.55 -10.52 -31.04
N GLY A 229 -5.49 -9.68 -29.99
CA GLY A 229 -6.63 -8.91 -29.51
C GLY A 229 -7.65 -9.73 -28.71
N ARG A 230 -7.31 -10.92 -28.25
CA ARG A 230 -8.16 -11.74 -27.40
C ARG A 230 -8.00 -11.30 -25.95
N SER A 231 -9.13 -11.10 -25.26
CA SER A 231 -9.10 -10.71 -23.85
C SER A 231 -8.46 -11.81 -22.99
N LEU A 232 -7.52 -11.42 -22.13
CA LEU A 232 -6.92 -12.29 -21.11
C LEU A 232 -7.87 -12.51 -19.92
N LYS A 233 -8.93 -11.72 -19.82
CA LYS A 233 -9.97 -11.91 -18.82
C LYS A 233 -10.80 -13.14 -19.18
N ARG A 234 -10.46 -14.29 -18.59
CA ARG A 234 -11.23 -15.52 -18.77
C ARG A 234 -12.54 -15.47 -18.01
N PHE A 235 -13.46 -16.35 -18.39
CA PHE A 235 -14.74 -16.56 -17.71
C PHE A 235 -14.53 -16.92 -16.23
N PHE A 236 -13.46 -17.67 -15.91
CA PHE A 236 -13.14 -18.09 -14.55
C PHE A 236 -11.66 -17.85 -14.23
N LEU A 237 -11.40 -17.25 -13.07
CA LEU A 237 -10.07 -17.28 -12.47
C LEU A 237 -9.70 -18.71 -12.08
N LYS A 238 -8.44 -19.06 -12.15
CA LYS A 238 -7.97 -20.37 -11.71
C LYS A 238 -7.99 -20.52 -10.20
N SER A 239 -7.82 -19.42 -9.44
CA SER A 239 -7.89 -19.39 -7.99
C SER A 239 -8.80 -18.26 -7.51
N PRO A 240 -9.61 -18.46 -6.44
CA PRO A 240 -10.42 -17.42 -5.82
C PRO A 240 -9.62 -16.56 -4.83
N LEU A 241 -8.31 -16.78 -4.67
CA LEU A 241 -7.46 -16.11 -3.71
C LEU A 241 -6.42 -15.26 -4.44
N LYS A 242 -6.19 -14.04 -3.94
CA LYS A 242 -5.23 -13.09 -4.52
C LYS A 242 -3.77 -13.37 -4.14
N PHE A 243 -3.53 -14.32 -3.24
CA PHE A 243 -2.21 -14.69 -2.73
C PHE A 243 -2.04 -16.20 -2.83
N GLU A 244 -0.80 -16.67 -2.75
CA GLU A 244 -0.41 -18.08 -2.82
C GLU A 244 -0.90 -18.91 -1.61
N PRO A 245 -2.11 -19.47 -1.60
CA PRO A 245 -2.40 -20.50 -0.61
C PRO A 245 -1.92 -21.83 -1.16
N ARG A 246 -1.23 -22.57 -0.34
CA ARG A 246 -0.91 -23.96 -0.65
C ARG A 246 -2.22 -24.74 -0.85
N ILE A 247 -2.38 -25.45 -1.96
CA ILE A 247 -3.47 -26.40 -2.14
C ILE A 247 -3.24 -27.57 -1.17
N THR A 248 -4.15 -27.74 -0.22
CA THR A 248 -4.10 -28.81 0.78
C THR A 248 -4.86 -30.06 0.34
N SER A 249 -5.87 -29.90 -0.52
CA SER A 249 -6.57 -31.02 -1.11
C SER A 249 -7.13 -30.66 -2.48
N ARG A 250 -6.89 -31.55 -3.45
CA ARG A 250 -7.39 -31.42 -4.82
C ARG A 250 -8.77 -32.09 -4.99
N PHE A 251 -9.44 -31.74 -6.07
CA PHE A 251 -10.65 -32.42 -6.53
C PHE A 251 -10.38 -33.91 -6.75
N SER A 252 -11.29 -34.77 -6.25
CA SER A 252 -11.21 -36.22 -6.43
C SER A 252 -12.58 -36.87 -6.24
N TYR A 253 -12.99 -37.74 -7.13
CA TYR A 253 -14.20 -38.54 -6.96
C TYR A 253 -14.06 -39.60 -5.87
N SER A 254 -12.85 -39.97 -5.46
CA SER A 254 -12.61 -41.03 -4.48
C SER A 254 -11.31 -40.78 -3.72
N ARG A 255 -11.37 -39.99 -2.65
CA ARG A 255 -10.22 -39.82 -1.74
C ARG A 255 -10.51 -40.51 -0.40
N LYS A 256 -9.44 -40.95 0.28
CA LYS A 256 -9.53 -41.43 1.64
C LYS A 256 -9.76 -40.23 2.58
N HIS A 257 -10.91 -40.26 3.30
CA HIS A 257 -11.21 -39.17 4.23
C HIS A 257 -10.24 -39.21 5.43
N PRO A 258 -9.55 -38.13 5.78
CA PRO A 258 -8.46 -38.16 6.77
C PRO A 258 -8.90 -38.54 8.16
N VAL A 259 -10.16 -38.27 8.53
CA VAL A 259 -10.70 -38.56 9.86
C VAL A 259 -11.54 -39.83 9.89
N LEU A 260 -12.39 -40.06 8.90
CA LEU A 260 -13.35 -41.18 8.89
C LEU A 260 -12.79 -42.46 8.27
N ASN A 261 -11.60 -42.43 7.71
CA ASN A 261 -10.91 -43.53 7.02
C ASN A 261 -11.76 -44.25 5.94
N VAL A 262 -12.78 -43.57 5.41
CA VAL A 262 -13.64 -44.05 4.30
C VAL A 262 -13.29 -43.31 3.02
N ARG A 263 -13.57 -43.93 1.89
CA ARG A 263 -13.44 -43.24 0.58
C ARG A 263 -14.67 -42.39 0.35
N ARG A 264 -14.45 -41.07 0.15
CA ARG A 264 -15.48 -40.08 -0.15
C ARG A 264 -15.01 -39.13 -1.27
N ALA A 265 -15.96 -38.70 -2.10
CA ALA A 265 -15.67 -37.69 -3.11
C ALA A 265 -15.31 -36.36 -2.42
N HIS A 266 -14.34 -35.67 -2.99
CA HIS A 266 -14.02 -34.28 -2.68
C HIS A 266 -14.25 -33.45 -3.95
N LEU A 267 -15.41 -32.78 -4.01
CA LEU A 267 -15.90 -32.08 -5.20
C LEU A 267 -15.42 -30.63 -5.27
N GLY A 268 -14.28 -30.34 -4.70
CA GLY A 268 -13.69 -29.00 -4.67
C GLY A 268 -12.18 -29.02 -4.51
N VAL A 269 -11.61 -27.85 -4.35
CA VAL A 269 -10.19 -27.65 -4.03
C VAL A 269 -10.11 -26.93 -2.70
N ASP A 270 -9.33 -27.49 -1.75
CA ASP A 270 -9.08 -26.86 -0.46
C ASP A 270 -7.76 -26.07 -0.52
N TYR A 271 -7.84 -24.82 -0.11
CA TYR A 271 -6.72 -23.92 -0.01
C TYR A 271 -6.37 -23.63 1.46
N ALA A 272 -5.08 -23.72 1.82
CA ALA A 272 -4.61 -23.22 3.10
C ALA A 272 -4.48 -21.70 3.02
N ALA A 273 -5.29 -20.98 3.79
CA ALA A 273 -5.22 -19.53 3.88
C ALA A 273 -5.39 -19.08 5.34
N PRO A 274 -4.78 -17.98 5.77
CA PRO A 274 -5.03 -17.39 7.08
C PRO A 274 -6.51 -17.02 7.23
N VAL A 275 -7.02 -17.08 8.45
CA VAL A 275 -8.38 -16.59 8.75
C VAL A 275 -8.44 -15.09 8.41
N GLY A 276 -9.45 -14.69 7.66
CA GLY A 276 -9.59 -13.30 7.17
C GLY A 276 -8.98 -13.04 5.78
N ALA A 277 -8.33 -14.03 5.18
CA ALA A 277 -7.87 -13.90 3.78
C ALA A 277 -9.05 -13.58 2.85
N SER A 278 -8.85 -12.61 1.94
CA SER A 278 -9.88 -12.20 0.99
C SER A 278 -10.13 -13.30 -0.05
N VAL A 279 -11.40 -13.68 -0.21
CA VAL A 279 -11.90 -14.61 -1.23
C VAL A 279 -12.70 -13.81 -2.26
N VAL A 280 -12.32 -13.89 -3.53
CA VAL A 280 -13.00 -13.22 -4.63
C VAL A 280 -13.83 -14.19 -5.46
N ALA A 281 -14.84 -13.70 -6.15
CA ALA A 281 -15.58 -14.52 -7.11
C ALA A 281 -14.69 -14.87 -8.30
N VAL A 282 -14.63 -16.13 -8.66
CA VAL A 282 -13.83 -16.61 -9.80
C VAL A 282 -14.39 -16.13 -11.16
N SER A 283 -15.61 -15.62 -11.18
CA SER A 283 -16.26 -15.06 -12.38
C SER A 283 -17.38 -14.10 -11.95
N PRO A 284 -17.76 -13.12 -12.79
CA PRO A 284 -18.94 -12.30 -12.53
C PRO A 284 -20.21 -13.15 -12.44
N GLY A 285 -21.12 -12.75 -11.55
CA GLY A 285 -22.37 -13.50 -11.39
C GLY A 285 -23.33 -12.86 -10.39
N THR A 286 -24.35 -13.63 -10.02
CA THR A 286 -25.32 -13.25 -8.99
C THR A 286 -25.23 -14.20 -7.82
N VAL A 287 -25.14 -13.66 -6.63
CA VAL A 287 -25.13 -14.46 -5.39
C VAL A 287 -26.49 -15.14 -5.22
N ILE A 288 -26.50 -16.47 -5.18
CA ILE A 288 -27.72 -17.28 -5.04
C ILE A 288 -27.88 -17.86 -3.64
N ARG A 289 -26.78 -17.99 -2.88
CA ARG A 289 -26.80 -18.37 -1.46
C ARG A 289 -25.71 -17.59 -0.72
N ALA A 290 -26.03 -17.16 0.50
CA ALA A 290 -25.08 -16.52 1.42
C ALA A 290 -25.59 -16.79 2.84
N GLY A 291 -24.83 -17.52 3.66
CA GLY A 291 -25.23 -17.85 5.01
C GLY A 291 -24.48 -19.04 5.60
N PHE A 292 -24.99 -19.56 6.72
CA PHE A 292 -24.45 -20.74 7.40
C PHE A 292 -25.18 -22.01 6.98
N SER A 293 -24.47 -23.10 6.71
CA SER A 293 -25.06 -24.37 6.28
C SER A 293 -24.26 -25.56 6.82
N GLY A 294 -24.63 -26.03 8.02
CA GLY A 294 -24.08 -27.24 8.64
C GLY A 294 -22.57 -27.39 8.51
N ASP A 295 -22.11 -28.54 8.00
CA ASP A 295 -20.68 -28.86 7.82
C ASP A 295 -19.94 -27.93 6.86
N ALA A 296 -20.66 -27.22 5.96
CA ALA A 296 -20.06 -26.26 5.05
C ALA A 296 -19.68 -24.93 5.72
N GLY A 297 -20.11 -24.72 6.95
CA GLY A 297 -19.90 -23.47 7.67
C GLY A 297 -20.58 -22.29 6.99
N ARG A 298 -19.94 -21.12 7.05
CA ARG A 298 -20.40 -19.97 6.24
C ARG A 298 -20.02 -20.19 4.78
N LEU A 299 -21.01 -20.06 3.90
CA LEU A 299 -20.85 -20.26 2.47
C LEU A 299 -21.45 -19.13 1.64
N VAL A 300 -20.87 -18.95 0.46
CA VAL A 300 -21.43 -18.13 -0.62
C VAL A 300 -21.51 -19.01 -1.87
N ALA A 301 -22.64 -19.01 -2.57
CA ALA A 301 -22.78 -19.60 -3.90
C ALA A 301 -23.14 -18.51 -4.91
N VAL A 302 -22.47 -18.54 -6.06
CA VAL A 302 -22.60 -17.56 -7.13
C VAL A 302 -23.01 -18.29 -8.41
N ARG A 303 -24.09 -17.83 -9.03
CA ARG A 303 -24.50 -18.28 -10.38
C ARG A 303 -23.92 -17.31 -11.41
N HIS A 304 -23.12 -17.84 -12.30
CA HIS A 304 -22.46 -17.12 -13.38
C HIS A 304 -23.31 -17.01 -14.63
N THR A 305 -23.03 -16.02 -15.49
CA THR A 305 -23.76 -15.81 -16.75
C THR A 305 -23.66 -16.99 -17.72
N SER A 306 -22.62 -17.81 -17.58
CA SER A 306 -22.39 -19.04 -18.35
C SER A 306 -23.21 -20.22 -17.88
N GLY A 307 -24.08 -20.07 -16.85
CA GLY A 307 -24.88 -21.17 -16.29
C GLY A 307 -24.15 -22.02 -15.24
N TYR A 308 -22.85 -21.81 -15.03
CA TYR A 308 -22.09 -22.48 -13.97
C TYR A 308 -22.34 -21.83 -12.62
N GLU A 309 -22.11 -22.59 -11.56
CA GLU A 309 -22.15 -22.12 -10.18
C GLU A 309 -20.79 -22.37 -9.52
N SER A 310 -20.29 -21.37 -8.80
CA SER A 310 -19.16 -21.54 -7.87
C SER A 310 -19.63 -21.46 -6.44
N VAL A 311 -19.01 -22.25 -5.56
CA VAL A 311 -19.35 -22.31 -4.14
C VAL A 311 -18.09 -22.14 -3.32
N TYR A 312 -18.16 -21.22 -2.36
CA TYR A 312 -17.08 -20.88 -1.44
C TYR A 312 -17.51 -21.27 -0.04
N LEU A 313 -16.73 -22.13 0.61
CA LEU A 313 -17.09 -22.76 1.89
C LEU A 313 -16.12 -22.31 2.99
N HIS A 314 -16.51 -22.55 4.26
CA HIS A 314 -15.71 -22.30 5.45
C HIS A 314 -15.23 -20.86 5.61
N LEU A 315 -16.02 -19.90 5.12
CA LEU A 315 -15.69 -18.48 5.20
C LEU A 315 -15.73 -17.99 6.66
N SER A 316 -14.80 -17.13 7.04
CA SER A 316 -14.82 -16.46 8.36
C SER A 316 -15.90 -15.38 8.45
N SER A 317 -16.20 -14.72 7.33
CA SER A 317 -17.26 -13.70 7.21
C SER A 317 -17.82 -13.67 5.78
N ILE A 318 -19.00 -13.08 5.61
CA ILE A 318 -19.66 -12.92 4.31
C ILE A 318 -19.90 -11.42 4.10
N ALA A 319 -19.35 -10.88 3.02
CA ALA A 319 -19.45 -9.46 2.65
C ALA A 319 -20.54 -9.18 1.58
N VAL A 320 -21.25 -10.20 1.14
CA VAL A 320 -22.24 -10.12 0.06
C VAL A 320 -23.60 -10.66 0.52
N ARG A 321 -24.68 -10.32 -0.22
CA ARG A 321 -26.06 -10.76 0.07
C ARG A 321 -26.67 -11.49 -1.13
N VAL A 322 -27.65 -12.35 -0.87
CA VAL A 322 -28.41 -13.04 -1.92
C VAL A 322 -29.07 -12.02 -2.86
N GLY A 323 -29.01 -12.27 -4.16
CA GLY A 323 -29.49 -11.39 -5.22
C GLY A 323 -28.50 -10.31 -5.63
N GLN A 324 -27.38 -10.14 -4.92
CA GLN A 324 -26.35 -9.17 -5.29
C GLN A 324 -25.62 -9.60 -6.56
N ARG A 325 -25.48 -8.69 -7.54
CA ARG A 325 -24.57 -8.85 -8.67
C ARG A 325 -23.16 -8.52 -8.22
N ILE A 326 -22.21 -9.36 -8.53
CA ILE A 326 -20.81 -9.20 -8.20
C ILE A 326 -19.93 -9.31 -9.46
N SER A 327 -18.84 -8.58 -9.47
CA SER A 327 -17.76 -8.71 -10.44
C SER A 327 -16.77 -9.82 -10.01
N GLN A 328 -15.86 -10.12 -10.91
CA GLN A 328 -14.69 -10.95 -10.66
C GLN A 328 -13.69 -10.20 -9.81
#